data_4977aabcde4ec64bfcb53d4dcc4b4df6
#
_entry.id   4977aabcde4ec64bfcb53d4dcc4b4df6
#
_cell.length_a   1.000
_cell.length_b   1.000
_cell.length_c   1.000
_cell.angle_alpha   90.00
_cell.angle_beta   90.00
_cell.angle_gamma   90.00
#
_symmetry.space_group_name_H-M   'P 1'
#
loop_
_entity.id
_entity.type
_entity.pdbx_description
1 polymer ?
#
loop_
_entity_poly.entity_id
_entity_poly.type
_entity_poly.pdbx_seq_one_letter_code
_entity_poly.pdbx_strand_id
1 'polypeptide(L)'
;MTQERKRGFEVITSYQDKAIQLPQRATHHAAGYDLEAAETIVVPSYWRQVFRYLAMEMKQWIHAKPTQKEPTEDPQRLLKPTLVPTGLKVYMQEDEYLQIVNRSSNPLKRFLQVPNGVGVIDADYYNNPSNEGHVYVQLSNFGLFDQTIQKGERIAQAIFLPFLKADGDHGGQAAREGGFGSSGHHQQ
;
A
#
# COMPACT_ATOMS: atom_id res chain seq x y z
N MET A 1 -33.96 -12.56 -9.18
CA MET A 1 -33.63 -11.65 -8.06
C MET A 1 -32.14 -11.38 -8.17
N THR A 2 -31.75 -10.18 -8.59
CA THR A 2 -30.33 -9.74 -8.58
C THR A 2 -29.92 -9.60 -7.13
N GLN A 3 -28.98 -10.42 -6.69
CA GLN A 3 -28.43 -10.33 -5.33
C GLN A 3 -27.80 -8.95 -5.16
N GLU A 4 -28.24 -8.20 -4.17
CA GLU A 4 -27.70 -6.87 -3.87
C GLU A 4 -26.21 -7.00 -3.55
N ARG A 5 -25.38 -6.23 -4.23
CA ARG A 5 -23.92 -6.25 -4.07
C ARG A 5 -23.55 -5.46 -2.81
N LYS A 6 -23.09 -6.17 -1.76
CA LYS A 6 -22.74 -5.54 -0.48
C LYS A 6 -21.26 -5.18 -0.37
N ARG A 7 -20.38 -6.09 -0.73
CA ARG A 7 -18.92 -5.89 -0.66
C ARG A 7 -18.19 -6.79 -1.65
N GLY A 8 -17.03 -6.37 -2.12
CA GLY A 8 -16.22 -7.15 -3.03
C GLY A 8 -15.12 -6.36 -3.70
N PHE A 9 -14.48 -7.00 -4.66
CA PHE A 9 -13.36 -6.47 -5.42
C PHE A 9 -13.73 -6.35 -6.89
N GLU A 10 -13.16 -5.35 -7.55
CA GLU A 10 -13.23 -5.16 -9.00
C GLU A 10 -11.85 -4.84 -9.55
N VAL A 11 -11.61 -5.20 -10.79
CA VAL A 11 -10.39 -4.79 -11.50
C VAL A 11 -10.58 -3.35 -11.98
N ILE A 12 -9.61 -2.48 -11.73
CA ILE A 12 -9.63 -1.09 -12.24
C ILE A 12 -9.46 -1.07 -13.75
N THR A 13 -9.92 -0.01 -14.41
CA THR A 13 -9.95 0.11 -15.88
C THR A 13 -8.58 -0.13 -16.51
N SER A 14 -7.52 0.43 -15.95
CA SER A 14 -6.15 0.31 -16.48
C SER A 14 -5.52 -1.09 -16.36
N TYR A 15 -6.20 -2.03 -15.68
CA TYR A 15 -5.73 -3.40 -15.46
C TYR A 15 -6.66 -4.47 -16.03
N GLN A 16 -7.75 -4.11 -16.70
CA GLN A 16 -8.73 -5.07 -17.25
C GLN A 16 -8.10 -6.08 -18.22
N ASP A 17 -7.13 -5.64 -19.03
CA ASP A 17 -6.43 -6.49 -20.00
C ASP A 17 -5.21 -7.22 -19.41
N LYS A 18 -4.93 -7.06 -18.13
CA LYS A 18 -3.72 -7.60 -17.47
C LYS A 18 -3.95 -8.94 -16.76
N ALA A 19 -5.06 -9.65 -16.98
CA ALA A 19 -5.38 -10.94 -16.36
C ALA A 19 -5.20 -10.92 -14.82
N ILE A 20 -5.78 -9.90 -14.14
CA ILE A 20 -5.80 -9.78 -12.69
C ILE A 20 -6.79 -10.79 -12.10
N GLN A 21 -6.37 -11.55 -11.10
CA GLN A 21 -7.24 -12.46 -10.37
C GLN A 21 -7.93 -11.72 -9.23
N LEU A 22 -9.25 -11.92 -9.09
CA LEU A 22 -9.96 -11.39 -7.93
C LEU A 22 -9.54 -12.15 -6.67
N PRO A 23 -9.34 -11.44 -5.54
CA PRO A 23 -8.90 -12.04 -4.29
C PRO A 23 -9.83 -13.14 -3.79
N GLN A 24 -9.25 -14.22 -3.31
CA GLN A 24 -9.97 -15.36 -2.74
C GLN A 24 -9.44 -15.69 -1.36
N ARG A 25 -10.32 -16.25 -0.52
CA ARG A 25 -9.94 -16.82 0.76
C ARG A 25 -9.28 -18.17 0.53
N ALA A 26 -8.16 -18.41 1.20
CA ALA A 26 -7.38 -19.65 1.02
C ALA A 26 -8.11 -20.90 1.56
N THR A 27 -8.97 -20.76 2.59
CA THR A 27 -9.72 -21.85 3.21
C THR A 27 -11.15 -21.42 3.52
N HIS A 28 -12.01 -22.39 3.81
CA HIS A 28 -13.44 -22.14 4.08
C HIS A 28 -13.70 -21.17 5.25
N HIS A 29 -12.87 -21.22 6.30
CA HIS A 29 -12.99 -20.37 7.49
C HIS A 29 -11.95 -19.26 7.57
N ALA A 30 -11.16 -19.02 6.51
CA ALA A 30 -10.25 -17.89 6.48
C ALA A 30 -11.03 -16.56 6.46
N ALA A 31 -10.63 -15.60 7.28
CA ALA A 31 -11.17 -14.24 7.24
C ALA A 31 -10.56 -13.41 6.11
N GLY A 32 -9.28 -13.64 5.81
CA GLY A 32 -8.51 -12.84 4.87
C GLY A 32 -8.61 -13.31 3.43
N TYR A 33 -8.74 -12.35 2.53
CA TYR A 33 -8.60 -12.50 1.09
C TYR A 33 -7.14 -12.23 0.70
N ASP A 34 -6.50 -13.15 0.00
CA ASP A 34 -5.12 -12.93 -0.46
C ASP A 34 -5.07 -11.87 -1.56
N LEU A 35 -4.28 -10.82 -1.34
CA LEU A 35 -3.98 -9.80 -2.35
C LEU A 35 -2.71 -10.18 -3.11
N GLU A 36 -2.76 -10.11 -4.44
CA GLU A 36 -1.65 -10.43 -5.33
C GLU A 36 -1.04 -9.17 -5.95
N ALA A 37 0.23 -9.23 -6.27
CA ALA A 37 0.90 -8.19 -7.04
C ALA A 37 0.42 -8.20 -8.49
N ALA A 38 -0.05 -7.06 -8.99
CA ALA A 38 -0.50 -6.94 -10.38
C ALA A 38 0.64 -6.91 -11.39
N GLU A 39 1.84 -6.60 -10.93
CA GLU A 39 3.05 -6.45 -11.74
C GLU A 39 4.26 -7.04 -11.03
N THR A 40 5.28 -7.41 -11.81
CA THR A 40 6.58 -7.77 -11.25
C THR A 40 7.29 -6.50 -10.79
N ILE A 41 7.68 -6.44 -9.51
CA ILE A 41 8.28 -5.26 -8.89
C ILE A 41 9.42 -5.66 -7.97
N VAL A 42 10.45 -4.82 -7.87
CA VAL A 42 11.54 -5.00 -6.92
C VAL A 42 11.26 -4.18 -5.67
N VAL A 43 11.32 -4.83 -4.51
CA VAL A 43 11.30 -4.18 -3.20
C VAL A 43 12.73 -4.12 -2.70
N PRO A 44 13.37 -2.93 -2.73
CA PRO A 44 14.78 -2.80 -2.40
C PRO A 44 15.04 -3.12 -0.94
N SER A 45 16.22 -3.66 -0.64
CA SER A 45 16.66 -3.85 0.74
C SER A 45 16.78 -2.52 1.47
N TYR A 46 16.11 -2.39 2.62
CA TYR A 46 16.23 -1.21 3.49
C TYR A 46 17.70 -0.95 3.90
N TRP A 47 18.42 -1.98 4.32
CA TRP A 47 19.82 -1.87 4.73
C TRP A 47 20.74 -1.46 3.59
N ARG A 48 20.52 -2.00 2.39
CA ARG A 48 21.31 -1.62 1.20
C ARG A 48 21.08 -0.14 0.87
N GLN A 49 19.87 0.37 1.03
CA GLN A 49 19.56 1.79 0.82
C GLN A 49 20.23 2.67 1.89
N VAL A 50 20.19 2.26 3.17
CA VAL A 50 20.88 2.94 4.27
C VAL A 50 22.39 3.00 4.01
N PHE A 51 23.02 1.88 3.65
CA PHE A 51 24.45 1.86 3.33
C PHE A 51 24.80 2.71 2.12
N ARG A 52 23.95 2.71 1.10
CA ARG A 52 24.14 3.57 -0.08
C ARG A 52 24.08 5.04 0.31
N TYR A 53 23.12 5.42 1.13
CA TYR A 53 23.00 6.78 1.64
C TYR A 53 24.25 7.19 2.45
N LEU A 54 24.67 6.38 3.42
CA LEU A 54 25.87 6.65 4.22
C LEU A 54 27.12 6.77 3.35
N ALA A 55 27.27 5.93 2.32
CA ALA A 55 28.41 6.02 1.42
C ALA A 55 28.40 7.31 0.57
N MET A 56 27.21 7.80 0.20
CA MET A 56 27.07 9.10 -0.50
C MET A 56 27.46 10.26 0.41
N GLU A 57 26.98 10.28 1.66
CA GLU A 57 27.35 11.29 2.67
C GLU A 57 28.86 11.30 2.94
N MET A 58 29.46 10.13 3.14
CA MET A 58 30.90 10.00 3.34
C MET A 58 31.71 10.54 2.15
N LYS A 59 31.29 10.24 0.91
CA LYS A 59 31.96 10.79 -0.29
C LYS A 59 31.87 12.31 -0.34
N GLN A 60 30.71 12.89 -0.01
CA GLN A 60 30.53 14.33 0.03
C GLN A 60 31.45 14.95 1.09
N TRP A 61 31.55 14.36 2.28
CA TRP A 61 32.41 14.84 3.35
C TRP A 61 33.91 14.79 2.99
N ILE A 62 34.35 13.71 2.32
CA ILE A 62 35.77 13.54 1.89
C ILE A 62 36.14 14.52 0.76
N HIS A 63 35.20 14.83 -0.14
CA HIS A 63 35.44 15.68 -1.31
C HIS A 63 34.89 17.10 -1.16
N ALA A 64 34.44 17.49 0.01
CA ALA A 64 33.88 18.81 0.29
C ALA A 64 34.92 19.93 0.08
N LYS A 65 34.94 20.46 -1.14
CA LYS A 65 35.19 21.89 -1.33
C LYS A 65 33.93 22.62 -0.92
N PRO A 66 33.99 23.78 -0.23
CA PRO A 66 32.82 24.49 0.27
C PRO A 66 32.06 25.18 -0.89
N THR A 67 31.43 24.43 -1.72
CA THR A 67 30.45 24.92 -2.69
C THR A 67 29.12 24.28 -2.36
N GLN A 68 28.22 25.11 -1.81
CA GLN A 68 26.84 24.80 -1.53
C GLN A 68 26.16 24.25 -2.79
N LYS A 69 26.13 22.94 -2.93
CA LYS A 69 25.16 22.25 -3.80
C LYS A 69 24.25 21.49 -2.87
N GLU A 70 23.02 21.98 -2.75
CA GLU A 70 21.96 21.20 -2.09
C GLU A 70 21.88 19.81 -2.73
N PRO A 71 21.69 18.74 -1.96
CA PRO A 71 21.49 17.41 -2.51
C PRO A 71 20.30 17.44 -3.46
N THR A 72 20.50 17.05 -4.70
CA THR A 72 19.48 17.09 -5.78
C THR A 72 18.33 16.10 -5.56
N GLU A 73 18.42 15.21 -4.58
CA GLU A 73 17.36 14.28 -4.18
C GLU A 73 17.33 14.21 -2.65
N ASP A 74 16.11 14.30 -2.09
CA ASP A 74 15.87 14.08 -0.67
C ASP A 74 16.26 12.63 -0.30
N PRO A 75 17.31 12.42 0.53
CA PRO A 75 17.78 11.09 0.88
C PRO A 75 16.73 10.21 1.56
N GLN A 76 15.75 10.83 2.22
CA GLN A 76 14.65 10.11 2.86
C GLN A 76 13.75 9.40 1.85
N ARG A 77 13.76 9.83 0.58
CA ARG A 77 13.04 9.12 -0.49
C ARG A 77 13.52 7.70 -0.71
N LEU A 78 14.80 7.43 -0.46
CA LEU A 78 15.38 6.10 -0.58
C LEU A 78 14.81 5.10 0.45
N LEU A 79 14.34 5.60 1.59
CA LEU A 79 13.81 4.78 2.69
C LEU A 79 12.30 4.60 2.64
N LYS A 80 11.61 5.19 1.65
CA LYS A 80 10.17 5.03 1.51
C LYS A 80 9.81 3.59 1.15
N PRO A 81 8.68 3.08 1.67
CA PRO A 81 8.18 1.77 1.28
C PRO A 81 7.84 1.73 -0.21
N THR A 82 7.96 0.55 -0.80
CA THR A 82 7.52 0.30 -2.17
C THR A 82 6.01 0.14 -2.21
N LEU A 83 5.33 0.91 -3.05
CA LEU A 83 3.90 0.74 -3.34
C LEU A 83 3.75 -0.34 -4.40
N VAL A 84 3.19 -1.50 -4.00
CA VAL A 84 2.94 -2.62 -4.90
C VAL A 84 1.51 -2.54 -5.41
N PRO A 85 1.27 -2.38 -6.71
CA PRO A 85 -0.07 -2.30 -7.28
C PRO A 85 -0.78 -3.66 -7.20
N THR A 86 -2.07 -3.66 -6.89
CA THR A 86 -2.91 -4.86 -6.92
C THR A 86 -3.78 -4.94 -8.18
N GLY A 87 -3.96 -3.81 -8.89
CA GLY A 87 -4.88 -3.70 -10.02
C GLY A 87 -6.35 -3.74 -9.61
N LEU A 88 -6.64 -3.61 -8.32
CA LEU A 88 -7.98 -3.78 -7.74
C LEU A 88 -8.49 -2.49 -7.13
N LYS A 89 -9.81 -2.33 -7.13
CA LYS A 89 -10.58 -1.44 -6.27
C LYS A 89 -11.57 -2.27 -5.45
N VAL A 90 -12.03 -1.71 -4.34
CA VAL A 90 -12.89 -2.44 -3.39
C VAL A 90 -14.15 -1.61 -3.09
N TYR A 91 -15.31 -2.26 -3.14
CA TYR A 91 -16.58 -1.67 -2.70
C TYR A 91 -17.08 -2.37 -1.45
N MET A 92 -17.74 -1.61 -0.57
CA MET A 92 -18.27 -2.09 0.70
C MET A 92 -19.37 -1.17 1.22
N GLN A 93 -19.99 -1.54 2.33
CA GLN A 93 -21.02 -0.72 2.97
C GLN A 93 -20.38 0.46 3.71
N GLU A 94 -21.16 1.50 4.00
CA GLU A 94 -20.70 2.76 4.61
C GLU A 94 -20.19 2.61 6.06
N ASP A 95 -20.56 1.52 6.73
CA ASP A 95 -20.13 1.15 8.08
C ASP A 95 -19.01 0.10 8.09
N GLU A 96 -18.36 -0.11 6.92
CA GLU A 96 -17.28 -1.07 6.75
C GLU A 96 -16.01 -0.40 6.24
N TYR A 97 -14.88 -1.04 6.54
CA TYR A 97 -13.59 -0.74 5.94
C TYR A 97 -12.86 -2.02 5.55
N LEU A 98 -11.93 -1.92 4.60
CA LEU A 98 -11.02 -3.01 4.28
C LEU A 98 -9.73 -2.83 5.03
N GLN A 99 -9.40 -3.80 5.89
CA GLN A 99 -8.13 -3.88 6.58
C GLN A 99 -7.13 -4.68 5.76
N ILE A 100 -5.99 -4.08 5.45
CA ILE A 100 -4.86 -4.76 4.80
C ILE A 100 -3.82 -5.10 5.86
N VAL A 101 -3.48 -6.38 5.96
CA VAL A 101 -2.51 -6.90 6.94
C VAL A 101 -1.44 -7.73 6.26
N ASN A 102 -0.31 -7.88 6.95
CA ASN A 102 0.78 -8.70 6.44
C ASN A 102 0.39 -10.19 6.44
N ARG A 103 0.86 -10.93 5.43
CA ARG A 103 0.81 -12.39 5.47
C ARG A 103 1.87 -12.91 6.43
N SER A 104 1.55 -13.94 7.22
CA SER A 104 2.46 -14.53 8.21
C SER A 104 3.80 -14.99 7.62
N SER A 105 3.80 -15.44 6.36
CA SER A 105 5.01 -15.87 5.65
C SER A 105 5.96 -14.73 5.25
N ASN A 106 5.46 -13.51 5.08
CA ASN A 106 6.28 -12.39 4.62
C ASN A 106 7.39 -12.02 5.60
N PRO A 107 7.13 -11.69 6.88
CA PRO A 107 8.20 -11.36 7.82
C PRO A 107 9.05 -12.59 8.14
N LEU A 108 8.42 -13.77 8.25
CA LEU A 108 9.11 -14.99 8.68
C LEU A 108 10.11 -15.52 7.65
N LYS A 109 9.76 -15.49 6.35
CA LYS A 109 10.54 -16.13 5.29
C LYS A 109 11.23 -15.15 4.34
N ARG A 110 10.74 -13.92 4.26
CA ARG A 110 11.13 -12.96 3.22
C ARG A 110 11.57 -11.61 3.79
N PHE A 111 11.48 -11.39 5.09
CA PHE A 111 11.78 -10.10 5.73
C PHE A 111 10.95 -8.94 5.17
N LEU A 112 9.81 -9.22 4.52
CA LEU A 112 8.90 -8.23 3.99
C LEU A 112 7.86 -7.84 5.04
N GLN A 113 7.61 -6.55 5.19
CA GLN A 113 6.64 -6.02 6.15
C GLN A 113 5.76 -4.96 5.51
N VAL A 114 4.53 -4.88 5.98
CA VAL A 114 3.62 -3.76 5.77
C VAL A 114 3.98 -2.70 6.81
N PRO A 115 4.69 -1.62 6.45
CA PRO A 115 5.34 -0.71 7.42
C PRO A 115 4.36 0.11 8.27
N ASN A 116 3.16 0.35 7.79
CA ASN A 116 2.08 1.00 8.53
C ASN A 116 1.37 0.04 9.52
N GLY A 117 1.83 -1.21 9.66
CA GLY A 117 1.23 -2.24 10.49
C GLY A 117 -0.10 -2.73 9.91
N VAL A 118 -1.05 -1.84 9.73
CA VAL A 118 -2.37 -2.06 9.14
C VAL A 118 -2.64 -0.98 8.09
N GLY A 119 -3.04 -1.39 6.89
CA GLY A 119 -3.61 -0.49 5.89
C GLY A 119 -5.12 -0.39 6.09
N VAL A 120 -5.67 0.81 6.06
CA VAL A 120 -7.12 1.07 6.13
C VAL A 120 -7.56 1.62 4.79
N ILE A 121 -8.54 0.97 4.18
CA ILE A 121 -9.22 1.44 2.98
C ILE A 121 -10.68 1.70 3.33
N ASP A 122 -11.07 2.95 3.27
CA ASP A 122 -12.41 3.40 3.60
C ASP A 122 -13.40 3.14 2.43
N ALA A 123 -14.70 3.05 2.73
CA ALA A 123 -15.72 2.79 1.73
C ALA A 123 -15.79 3.88 0.64
N ASP A 124 -15.53 5.14 0.99
CA ASP A 124 -15.54 6.28 0.09
C ASP A 124 -14.31 6.38 -0.84
N TYR A 125 -13.33 5.46 -0.68
CA TYR A 125 -12.20 5.37 -1.59
C TYR A 125 -12.56 4.70 -2.93
N TYR A 126 -13.65 3.96 -2.97
CA TYR A 126 -14.14 3.31 -4.18
C TYR A 126 -14.47 4.35 -5.27
N ASN A 127 -13.99 4.11 -6.49
CA ASN A 127 -14.12 5.02 -7.63
C ASN A 127 -13.58 6.44 -7.38
N ASN A 128 -12.58 6.59 -6.53
CA ASN A 128 -11.90 7.86 -6.30
C ASN A 128 -11.48 8.50 -7.64
N PRO A 129 -11.75 9.79 -7.88
CA PRO A 129 -11.49 10.45 -9.16
C PRO A 129 -10.02 10.42 -9.60
N SER A 130 -9.07 10.36 -8.66
CA SER A 130 -7.65 10.41 -8.97
C SER A 130 -7.09 9.08 -9.50
N ASN A 131 -7.63 7.93 -9.05
CA ASN A 131 -7.08 6.61 -9.36
C ASN A 131 -8.10 5.47 -9.33
N GLU A 132 -9.40 5.75 -9.48
CA GLU A 132 -10.51 4.78 -9.37
C GLU A 132 -10.60 4.03 -8.03
N GLY A 133 -9.89 4.47 -6.99
CA GLY A 133 -9.76 3.73 -5.73
C GLY A 133 -8.78 2.56 -5.82
N HIS A 134 -7.75 2.67 -6.65
CA HIS A 134 -6.72 1.63 -6.81
C HIS A 134 -6.04 1.31 -5.49
N VAL A 135 -6.15 0.06 -5.06
CA VAL A 135 -5.55 -0.45 -3.84
C VAL A 135 -4.08 -0.80 -4.08
N TYR A 136 -3.20 -0.21 -3.27
CA TYR A 136 -1.78 -0.53 -3.22
C TYR A 136 -1.43 -1.16 -1.87
N VAL A 137 -0.46 -2.06 -1.88
CA VAL A 137 0.15 -2.59 -0.67
C VAL A 137 1.51 -1.95 -0.48
N GLN A 138 1.72 -1.30 0.68
CA GLN A 138 3.04 -0.79 1.05
C GLN A 138 3.89 -1.94 1.56
N LEU A 139 5.10 -2.10 1.01
CA LEU A 139 6.05 -3.10 1.48
C LEU A 139 7.42 -2.49 1.74
N SER A 140 8.00 -2.83 2.88
CA SER A 140 9.41 -2.62 3.22
C SER A 140 10.13 -3.94 3.32
N ASN A 141 11.36 -3.99 2.82
CA ASN A 141 12.21 -5.18 2.83
C ASN A 141 13.36 -4.99 3.82
N PHE A 142 13.28 -5.65 4.97
CA PHE A 142 14.32 -5.65 6.01
C PHE A 142 15.37 -6.74 5.83
N GLY A 143 15.34 -7.48 4.71
CA GLY A 143 16.41 -8.40 4.31
C GLY A 143 17.63 -7.65 3.78
N LEU A 144 18.75 -8.37 3.66
CA LEU A 144 20.02 -7.80 3.17
C LEU A 144 20.04 -7.61 1.64
N PHE A 145 19.19 -8.31 0.92
CA PHE A 145 19.14 -8.30 -0.55
C PHE A 145 17.79 -7.81 -1.05
N ASP A 146 17.79 -7.19 -2.22
CA ASP A 146 16.55 -6.78 -2.89
C ASP A 146 15.67 -8.01 -3.14
N GLN A 147 14.35 -7.86 -2.97
CA GLN A 147 13.36 -8.90 -3.21
C GLN A 147 12.57 -8.57 -4.48
N THR A 148 12.57 -9.50 -5.44
CA THR A 148 11.67 -9.40 -6.58
C THR A 148 10.37 -10.10 -6.24
N ILE A 149 9.27 -9.36 -6.32
CA ILE A 149 7.91 -9.87 -6.24
C ILE A 149 7.43 -10.09 -7.67
N GLN A 150 7.04 -11.32 -7.98
CA GLN A 150 6.49 -11.64 -9.30
C GLN A 150 5.02 -11.26 -9.38
N LYS A 151 4.54 -10.90 -10.58
CA LYS A 151 3.11 -10.76 -10.84
C LYS A 151 2.37 -12.03 -10.41
N GLY A 152 1.20 -11.89 -9.77
CA GLY A 152 0.39 -12.99 -9.23
C GLY A 152 0.90 -13.51 -7.87
N GLU A 153 1.98 -12.96 -7.34
CA GLU A 153 2.48 -13.36 -6.04
C GLU A 153 1.68 -12.71 -4.91
N ARG A 154 1.26 -13.51 -3.91
CA ARG A 154 0.47 -13.03 -2.78
C ARG A 154 1.33 -12.21 -1.83
N ILE A 155 0.95 -10.94 -1.64
CA ILE A 155 1.74 -9.92 -0.93
C ILE A 155 1.13 -9.49 0.40
N ALA A 156 -0.18 -9.59 0.57
CA ALA A 156 -0.90 -9.19 1.77
C ALA A 156 -2.20 -9.98 1.91
N GLN A 157 -2.92 -9.76 3.00
CA GLN A 157 -4.29 -10.21 3.19
C GLN A 157 -5.21 -9.03 3.44
N ALA A 158 -6.43 -9.09 2.89
CA ALA A 158 -7.47 -8.09 3.08
C ALA A 158 -8.64 -8.70 3.86
N ILE A 159 -9.16 -7.97 4.84
CA ILE A 159 -10.27 -8.40 5.69
C ILE A 159 -11.31 -7.29 5.72
N PHE A 160 -12.58 -7.60 5.42
CA PHE A 160 -13.68 -6.66 5.61
C PHE A 160 -14.09 -6.65 7.08
N LEU A 161 -14.19 -5.45 7.67
CA LEU A 161 -14.52 -5.24 9.07
C LEU A 161 -15.52 -4.08 9.21
N PRO A 162 -16.51 -4.19 10.12
CA PRO A 162 -17.33 -3.06 10.49
C PRO A 162 -16.55 -2.13 11.43
N PHE A 163 -16.97 -0.85 11.48
CA PHE A 163 -16.46 0.11 12.47
C PHE A 163 -17.58 0.83 13.19
N LEU A 164 -17.26 1.33 14.37
CA LEU A 164 -18.18 2.11 15.20
C LEU A 164 -17.82 3.58 15.12
N LYS A 165 -18.83 4.45 15.21
CA LYS A 165 -18.66 5.89 15.31
C LYS A 165 -18.75 6.32 16.77
N ALA A 166 -17.99 7.35 17.16
CA ALA A 166 -18.09 7.94 18.49
C ALA A 166 -19.41 8.70 18.67
N ASP A 167 -19.90 8.77 19.90
CA ASP A 167 -21.06 9.57 20.23
C ASP A 167 -20.79 11.05 19.89
N GLY A 168 -21.75 11.68 19.21
CA GLY A 168 -21.61 13.07 18.79
C GLY A 168 -20.62 13.31 17.65
N ASP A 169 -20.24 12.28 16.90
CA ASP A 169 -19.43 12.44 15.69
C ASP A 169 -20.21 13.19 14.61
N HIS A 170 -19.77 14.41 14.32
CA HIS A 170 -20.28 15.26 13.23
C HIS A 170 -19.29 15.36 12.06
N GLY A 171 -18.25 14.52 12.05
CA GLY A 171 -17.24 14.48 11.00
C GLY A 171 -17.75 13.88 9.68
N GLY A 172 -16.88 13.85 8.67
CA GLY A 172 -17.16 13.11 7.43
C GLY A 172 -18.12 13.77 6.44
N GLN A 173 -18.32 15.10 6.50
CA GLN A 173 -19.17 15.82 5.52
C GLN A 173 -18.43 16.17 4.22
N ALA A 174 -17.11 16.05 4.19
CA ALA A 174 -16.31 16.33 3.00
C ALA A 174 -16.21 15.10 2.11
N ALA A 175 -16.43 15.26 0.81
CA ALA A 175 -16.14 14.20 -0.16
C ALA A 175 -14.62 13.95 -0.24
N ARG A 176 -14.21 12.69 -0.34
CA ARG A 176 -12.80 12.32 -0.48
C ARG A 176 -12.28 12.66 -1.87
N GLU A 177 -11.26 13.50 -1.98
CA GLU A 177 -10.65 13.89 -3.26
C GLU A 177 -9.34 13.14 -3.57
N GLY A 178 -8.76 12.39 -2.62
CA GLY A 178 -7.49 11.71 -2.81
C GLY A 178 -7.22 10.55 -1.85
N GLY A 179 -6.05 9.92 -2.01
CA GLY A 179 -5.56 8.81 -1.16
C GLY A 179 -4.25 9.16 -0.43
N PHE A 180 -3.73 8.23 0.38
CA PHE A 180 -2.43 8.32 1.07
C PHE A 180 -2.24 9.58 1.94
N GLY A 181 -3.28 10.02 2.65
CA GLY A 181 -3.20 11.15 3.58
C GLY A 181 -3.48 12.53 2.97
N SER A 182 -3.99 12.60 1.74
CA SER A 182 -4.35 13.87 1.09
C SER A 182 -5.52 14.62 1.77
N SER A 183 -6.30 13.96 2.64
CA SER A 183 -7.40 14.56 3.40
C SER A 183 -6.94 15.37 4.63
N GLY A 184 -5.65 15.46 4.93
CA GLY A 184 -5.10 16.07 6.16
C GLY A 184 -4.39 17.42 6.00
N HIS A 185 -4.38 18.05 4.84
CA HIS A 185 -3.82 19.38 4.69
C HIS A 185 -4.85 20.46 5.09
N HIS A 186 -4.90 20.76 6.39
CA HIS A 186 -5.35 22.08 6.82
C HIS A 186 -4.32 23.10 6.32
N GLN A 187 -4.71 23.95 5.36
CA GLN A 187 -3.99 25.19 5.09
C GLN A 187 -3.96 26.00 6.40
N GLN A 188 -2.77 26.23 6.93
CA GLN A 188 -2.51 27.30 7.90
C GLN A 188 -2.34 28.61 7.16
#